data_e587976bb05345c784b4bdd3bfd29f64
#
_entry.id   e587976bb05345c784b4bdd3bfd29f64
#
_cell.length_a   1.000
_cell.length_b   1.000
_cell.length_c   1.000
_cell.angle_alpha   90.00
_cell.angle_beta   90.00
_cell.angle_gamma   90.00
#
_symmetry.space_group_name_H-M   'P 1'
#
loop_
_entity.id
_entity.type
_entity.pdbx_description
1 polymer ?
#
loop_
_entity_poly.entity_id
_entity_poly.type
_entity_poly.pdbx_seq_one_letter_code
_entity_poly.pdbx_strand_id
1 'polypeptide(L)'
;MNLLLLLCLVYHSGTPSEEITVSVSGIKGGSVILPCEYKANEISDFSLYSQSENIPVCQTEECSGRVFKEGNCDIIIKDLIFSDAGKYFLHLYYRNDQAELERQIREFRLHIHDEISVKTGEELKMDVLLINADKVETSSSGEWTEVWTRGHGVSSDRLTDSDGKLTINEFTVTDTGTYRVLDSEGEILITVTVTESKEKLDHKTDDTKQPTVWHWIMLVGPNVFGALLALALNIYPLIMNTIPT
;
A
#
# COMPACT_ATOMS: atom_id res chain seq x y z
N MET A 1 10.34 -32.37 60.10
CA MET A 1 10.50 -32.81 58.68
C MET A 1 9.43 -32.14 57.87
N ASN A 2 9.84 -31.13 57.38
CA ASN A 2 9.86 -30.43 56.10
C ASN A 2 8.73 -29.43 55.86
N LEU A 3 8.71 -28.40 56.71
CA LEU A 3 7.97 -27.17 56.38
C LEU A 3 8.75 -26.26 55.40
N LEU A 4 10.05 -26.55 55.19
CA LEU A 4 10.95 -25.77 54.33
C LEU A 4 10.84 -26.11 52.82
N LEU A 5 10.20 -27.21 52.44
CA LEU A 5 10.05 -27.66 51.07
C LEU A 5 8.77 -27.14 50.40
N LEU A 6 7.81 -26.59 51.16
CA LEU A 6 6.59 -26.00 50.60
C LEU A 6 6.73 -24.53 50.20
N LEU A 7 7.81 -23.86 50.60
CA LEU A 7 8.04 -22.45 50.29
C LEU A 7 8.78 -22.20 48.99
N CYS A 8 9.28 -23.24 48.31
CA CYS A 8 9.94 -23.11 47.01
C CYS A 8 9.03 -23.28 45.78
N LEU A 9 7.73 -23.53 45.97
CA LEU A 9 6.77 -23.68 44.85
C LEU A 9 5.83 -22.48 44.68
N VAL A 10 6.11 -21.35 45.30
CA VAL A 10 5.58 -20.10 44.77
C VAL A 10 6.44 -19.69 43.60
N TYR A 11 6.39 -20.54 42.57
CA TYR A 11 6.77 -20.14 41.26
C TYR A 11 5.96 -18.88 40.95
N HIS A 12 6.69 -17.81 40.70
CA HIS A 12 6.17 -16.68 39.95
C HIS A 12 5.57 -17.22 38.69
N SER A 13 4.28 -17.50 38.68
CA SER A 13 3.46 -17.46 37.48
C SER A 13 3.42 -15.98 37.11
N GLY A 14 4.53 -15.47 36.57
CA GLY A 14 4.48 -14.32 35.69
C GLY A 14 3.45 -14.71 34.62
N THR A 15 2.30 -14.10 34.67
CA THR A 15 1.38 -14.17 33.53
C THR A 15 2.25 -13.79 32.33
N PRO A 16 2.33 -14.64 31.29
CA PRO A 16 2.98 -14.23 30.06
C PRO A 16 2.26 -12.93 29.67
N SER A 17 3.00 -11.82 29.56
CA SER A 17 2.46 -10.61 28.98
C SER A 17 1.98 -11.06 27.60
N GLU A 18 0.67 -11.00 27.38
CA GLU A 18 0.07 -11.34 26.09
C GLU A 18 0.73 -10.39 25.08
N GLU A 19 1.64 -10.90 24.28
CA GLU A 19 2.37 -10.15 23.28
C GLU A 19 1.35 -9.82 22.17
N ILE A 20 0.77 -8.62 22.24
CA ILE A 20 -0.25 -8.20 21.30
C ILE A 20 0.45 -7.86 19.99
N THR A 21 0.36 -8.78 19.03
CA THR A 21 0.78 -8.55 17.65
C THR A 21 -0.28 -7.72 16.92
N VAL A 22 0.12 -6.58 16.39
CA VAL A 22 -0.75 -5.68 15.61
C VAL A 22 -0.45 -5.86 14.11
N SER A 23 -1.45 -6.31 13.35
CA SER A 23 -1.33 -6.36 11.90
C SER A 23 -1.63 -5.00 11.28
N VAL A 24 -0.72 -4.52 10.44
CA VAL A 24 -0.84 -3.27 9.68
C VAL A 24 -0.63 -3.54 8.20
N SER A 25 -1.25 -2.77 7.33
CA SER A 25 -1.08 -2.93 5.89
C SER A 25 -0.91 -1.59 5.19
N GLY A 26 -0.17 -1.61 4.08
CA GLY A 26 0.06 -0.45 3.24
C GLY A 26 0.15 -0.81 1.77
N ILE A 27 -0.04 0.18 0.91
CA ILE A 27 0.14 0.06 -0.54
C ILE A 27 1.58 0.45 -0.86
N LYS A 28 2.24 -0.28 -1.73
CA LYS A 28 3.59 0.04 -2.22
C LYS A 28 3.65 1.48 -2.77
N GLY A 29 4.68 2.23 -2.38
CA GLY A 29 4.81 3.66 -2.66
C GLY A 29 3.99 4.57 -1.74
N GLY A 30 3.10 4.02 -0.91
CA GLY A 30 2.34 4.75 0.10
C GLY A 30 3.05 4.85 1.45
N SER A 31 2.27 5.04 2.51
CA SER A 31 2.77 5.12 3.88
C SER A 31 1.94 4.27 4.82
N VAL A 32 2.54 3.84 5.92
CA VAL A 32 1.86 3.11 6.99
C VAL A 32 2.20 3.72 8.35
N ILE A 33 1.28 3.61 9.30
CA ILE A 33 1.48 4.00 10.69
C ILE A 33 1.54 2.76 11.57
N LEU A 34 2.57 2.66 12.41
CA LEU A 34 2.68 1.71 13.51
C LEU A 34 2.24 2.45 14.79
N PRO A 35 1.02 2.22 15.29
CA PRO A 35 0.46 2.99 16.40
C PRO A 35 1.05 2.56 17.74
N CYS A 36 1.48 3.51 18.53
CA CYS A 36 2.07 3.19 19.83
C CYS A 36 1.08 3.23 21.02
N GLU A 37 0.02 4.05 20.94
CA GLU A 37 -1.07 4.17 21.94
C GLU A 37 -0.62 4.64 23.34
N TYR A 38 0.58 5.20 23.50
CA TYR A 38 1.07 5.78 24.75
C TYR A 38 0.98 7.30 24.75
N LYS A 39 0.88 7.89 25.96
CA LYS A 39 0.94 9.34 26.12
C LYS A 39 2.40 9.82 26.10
N ALA A 40 2.67 10.94 25.41
CA ALA A 40 4.01 11.47 25.19
C ALA A 40 4.84 11.71 26.46
N ASN A 41 4.17 12.13 27.54
CA ASN A 41 4.82 12.46 28.81
C ASN A 41 5.27 11.24 29.61
N GLU A 42 4.88 10.04 29.19
CA GLU A 42 5.21 8.77 29.83
C GLU A 42 6.44 8.11 29.20
N ILE A 43 6.76 8.45 27.92
CA ILE A 43 7.84 7.81 27.16
C ILE A 43 9.15 8.54 27.40
N SER A 44 10.14 7.80 27.92
CA SER A 44 11.50 8.30 28.13
C SER A 44 12.39 8.08 26.91
N ASP A 45 12.21 6.96 26.21
CA ASP A 45 12.98 6.59 25.03
C ASP A 45 12.23 5.52 24.21
N PHE A 46 12.59 5.36 22.95
CA PHE A 46 12.06 4.30 22.06
C PHE A 46 13.10 3.84 21.04
N SER A 47 12.96 2.61 20.57
CA SER A 47 13.74 2.08 19.45
C SER A 47 12.90 1.13 18.61
N LEU A 48 13.11 1.15 17.29
CA LEU A 48 12.41 0.30 16.31
C LEU A 48 13.39 -0.74 15.76
N TYR A 49 12.93 -1.98 15.70
CA TYR A 49 13.70 -3.08 15.11
C TYR A 49 12.88 -3.79 14.03
N SER A 50 13.55 -4.24 12.98
CA SER A 50 13.02 -5.19 12.00
C SER A 50 14.08 -6.20 11.65
N GLN A 51 13.73 -7.48 11.55
CA GLN A 51 14.67 -8.57 11.25
C GLN A 51 15.94 -8.56 12.13
N SER A 52 15.81 -8.21 13.40
CA SER A 52 16.90 -8.04 14.39
C SER A 52 17.82 -6.83 14.14
N GLU A 53 17.56 -6.01 13.15
CA GLU A 53 18.30 -4.77 12.89
C GLU A 53 17.57 -3.57 13.49
N ASN A 54 18.35 -2.62 14.06
CA ASN A 54 17.81 -1.36 14.54
C ASN A 54 17.52 -0.44 13.35
N ILE A 55 16.28 0.02 13.25
CA ILE A 55 15.84 0.94 12.21
C ILE A 55 15.97 2.38 12.71
N PRO A 56 16.77 3.24 12.04
CA PRO A 56 16.87 4.63 12.40
C PRO A 56 15.54 5.35 12.21
N VAL A 57 15.04 5.99 13.27
CA VAL A 57 13.80 6.76 13.26
C VAL A 57 14.11 8.24 13.25
N CYS A 58 13.67 8.95 12.22
CA CYS A 58 13.79 10.39 12.08
C CYS A 58 12.87 11.11 13.07
N GLN A 59 13.43 12.06 13.83
CA GLN A 59 12.69 12.88 14.79
C GLN A 59 12.47 14.31 14.29
N THR A 60 13.15 14.71 13.21
CA THR A 60 13.07 16.03 12.60
C THR A 60 12.91 15.91 11.07
N GLU A 61 12.38 16.96 10.43
CA GLU A 61 12.20 17.00 8.99
C GLU A 61 13.53 17.06 8.20
N GLU A 62 14.63 17.42 8.84
CA GLU A 62 15.97 17.47 8.21
C GLU A 62 16.58 16.08 7.98
N CYS A 63 16.00 15.05 8.58
CA CYS A 63 16.46 13.68 8.43
C CYS A 63 16.07 13.12 7.05
N SER A 64 17.01 12.47 6.36
CA SER A 64 16.83 11.92 5.02
C SER A 64 16.24 10.50 4.97
N GLY A 65 15.79 9.96 6.12
CA GLY A 65 15.19 8.62 6.19
C GLY A 65 13.75 8.54 5.71
N ARG A 66 13.21 7.31 5.66
CA ARG A 66 11.79 7.04 5.33
C ARG A 66 10.93 6.75 6.58
N VAL A 67 11.56 6.55 7.74
CA VAL A 67 10.89 6.19 8.98
C VAL A 67 10.92 7.37 9.93
N PHE A 68 9.75 7.84 10.34
CA PHE A 68 9.58 9.05 11.14
C PHE A 68 8.79 8.76 12.40
N LYS A 69 9.11 9.49 13.48
CA LYS A 69 8.23 9.58 14.63
C LYS A 69 7.16 10.64 14.38
N GLU A 70 5.90 10.29 14.64
CA GLU A 70 4.76 11.22 14.62
C GLU A 70 4.08 11.26 15.99
N GLY A 71 3.59 12.44 16.36
CA GLY A 71 2.89 12.62 17.62
C GLY A 71 3.72 12.17 18.82
N ASN A 72 3.12 11.35 19.67
CA ASN A 72 3.74 10.90 20.91
C ASN A 72 4.82 9.84 20.69
N CYS A 73 4.51 8.82 19.92
CA CYS A 73 5.43 7.70 19.66
C CYS A 73 5.00 6.86 18.45
N ASP A 74 4.00 7.27 17.69
CA ASP A 74 3.63 6.58 16.47
C ASP A 74 4.78 6.64 15.48
N ILE A 75 4.98 5.55 14.74
CA ILE A 75 6.01 5.47 13.71
C ILE A 75 5.35 5.46 12.35
N ILE A 76 5.77 6.37 11.46
CA ILE A 76 5.35 6.38 10.07
C ILE A 76 6.48 5.85 9.21
N ILE A 77 6.17 4.89 8.35
CA ILE A 77 7.05 4.42 7.29
C ILE A 77 6.49 4.95 5.97
N LYS A 78 7.25 5.78 5.26
CA LYS A 78 6.88 6.40 3.98
C LYS A 78 7.51 5.66 2.81
N ASP A 79 6.96 5.88 1.61
CA ASP A 79 7.48 5.33 0.35
C ASP A 79 7.71 3.82 0.45
N LEU A 80 6.68 3.09 0.87
CA LEU A 80 6.74 1.67 1.13
C LEU A 80 7.28 0.88 -0.06
N ILE A 81 8.21 -0.02 0.19
CA ILE A 81 8.75 -0.98 -0.75
C ILE A 81 8.52 -2.40 -0.22
N PHE A 82 8.53 -3.39 -1.08
CA PHE A 82 8.24 -4.76 -0.65
C PHE A 82 9.17 -5.27 0.45
N SER A 83 10.45 -4.85 0.48
CA SER A 83 11.39 -5.22 1.54
C SER A 83 11.06 -4.64 2.91
N ASP A 84 10.09 -3.72 3.00
CA ASP A 84 9.58 -3.26 4.29
C ASP A 84 8.59 -4.26 4.92
N ALA A 85 8.09 -5.25 4.16
CA ALA A 85 7.15 -6.23 4.66
C ALA A 85 7.77 -7.15 5.72
N GLY A 86 7.00 -7.44 6.78
CA GLY A 86 7.41 -8.36 7.84
C GLY A 86 7.22 -7.82 9.24
N LYS A 87 8.00 -8.36 10.18
CA LYS A 87 7.86 -8.08 11.61
C LYS A 87 8.66 -6.84 12.04
N TYR A 88 8.02 -6.02 12.85
CA TYR A 88 8.64 -4.88 13.52
C TYR A 88 8.43 -4.98 15.03
N PHE A 89 9.44 -4.59 15.80
CA PHE A 89 9.39 -4.53 17.26
C PHE A 89 9.67 -3.10 17.70
N LEU A 90 8.65 -2.44 18.23
CA LEU A 90 8.79 -1.14 18.85
C LEU A 90 9.04 -1.33 20.35
N HIS A 91 10.24 -1.01 20.80
CA HIS A 91 10.62 -1.00 22.20
C HIS A 91 10.33 0.40 22.77
N LEU A 92 9.49 0.46 23.77
CA LEU A 92 9.12 1.68 24.47
C LEU A 92 9.68 1.62 25.89
N TYR A 93 10.35 2.69 26.30
CA TYR A 93 10.86 2.87 27.66
C TYR A 93 10.08 4.00 28.31
N TYR A 94 9.42 3.73 29.41
CA TYR A 94 8.58 4.69 30.11
C TYR A 94 8.81 4.61 31.62
N ARG A 95 8.40 5.67 32.34
CA ARG A 95 8.45 5.68 33.79
C ARG A 95 7.07 5.38 34.35
N ASN A 96 6.99 4.38 35.25
CA ASN A 96 5.77 4.07 35.96
C ASN A 96 5.49 5.11 37.07
N ASP A 97 4.37 4.97 37.79
CA ASP A 97 3.96 5.85 38.87
C ASP A 97 4.96 5.90 40.05
N GLN A 98 5.84 4.91 40.14
CA GLN A 98 6.91 4.83 41.13
C GLN A 98 8.24 5.41 40.63
N ALA A 99 8.22 6.06 39.44
CA ALA A 99 9.39 6.60 38.74
C ALA A 99 10.44 5.54 38.31
N GLU A 100 10.07 4.27 38.31
CA GLU A 100 10.92 3.20 37.79
C GLU A 100 10.82 3.13 36.25
N LEU A 101 11.96 2.83 35.62
CA LEU A 101 12.03 2.68 34.17
C LEU A 101 11.53 1.27 33.77
N GLU A 102 10.46 1.21 33.05
CA GLU A 102 9.91 -0.02 32.46
C GLU A 102 10.11 -0.07 30.96
N ARG A 103 10.11 -1.29 30.42
CA ARG A 103 10.17 -1.54 28.99
C ARG A 103 8.95 -2.33 28.54
N GLN A 104 8.31 -1.86 27.48
CA GLN A 104 7.30 -2.61 26.74
C GLN A 104 7.73 -2.83 25.30
N ILE A 105 7.39 -3.98 24.75
CA ILE A 105 7.63 -4.31 23.34
C ILE A 105 6.26 -4.45 22.68
N ARG A 106 6.10 -3.81 21.52
CA ARG A 106 4.95 -4.00 20.62
C ARG A 106 5.44 -4.64 19.35
N GLU A 107 4.82 -5.73 18.97
CA GLU A 107 5.04 -6.40 17.68
C GLU A 107 4.04 -5.90 16.66
N PHE A 108 4.53 -5.57 15.47
CA PHE A 108 3.73 -5.28 14.30
C PHE A 108 4.09 -6.24 13.17
N ARG A 109 3.08 -6.60 12.38
CA ARG A 109 3.25 -7.33 11.12
C ARG A 109 2.80 -6.45 9.99
N LEU A 110 3.75 -5.99 9.17
CA LEU A 110 3.48 -5.14 8.01
C LEU A 110 3.28 -5.99 6.76
N HIS A 111 2.09 -5.89 6.20
CA HIS A 111 1.68 -6.48 4.94
C HIS A 111 1.63 -5.41 3.86
N ILE A 112 2.23 -5.67 2.68
CA ILE A 112 2.28 -4.71 1.57
C ILE A 112 1.48 -5.22 0.38
N HIS A 113 0.64 -4.33 -0.16
CA HIS A 113 -0.17 -4.58 -1.35
C HIS A 113 0.39 -3.82 -2.55
N ASP A 114 0.23 -4.40 -3.75
CA ASP A 114 0.50 -3.74 -5.03
C ASP A 114 -0.48 -4.21 -6.10
N GLU A 115 -0.69 -3.40 -7.15
CA GLU A 115 -1.45 -3.74 -8.33
C GLU A 115 -0.59 -3.52 -9.57
N ILE A 116 -0.45 -4.55 -10.40
CA ILE A 116 0.38 -4.51 -11.60
C ILE A 116 -0.48 -4.84 -12.83
N SER A 117 -0.40 -4.01 -13.86
CA SER A 117 -1.01 -4.28 -15.15
C SER A 117 0.07 -4.59 -16.18
N VAL A 118 -0.05 -5.74 -16.88
CA VAL A 118 0.94 -6.26 -17.83
C VAL A 118 0.28 -6.57 -19.16
N LYS A 119 0.95 -6.29 -20.28
CA LYS A 119 0.46 -6.68 -21.59
C LYS A 119 0.80 -8.14 -21.88
N THR A 120 -0.11 -8.83 -22.56
CA THR A 120 0.14 -10.18 -23.07
C THR A 120 1.40 -10.21 -23.93
N GLY A 121 2.29 -11.18 -23.68
CA GLY A 121 3.57 -11.36 -24.34
C GLY A 121 4.75 -10.60 -23.72
N GLU A 122 4.51 -9.68 -22.77
CA GLU A 122 5.58 -9.01 -22.01
C GLU A 122 6.07 -9.87 -20.84
N GLU A 123 7.16 -9.45 -20.20
CA GLU A 123 7.63 -10.04 -18.96
C GLU A 123 6.99 -9.35 -17.76
N LEU A 124 6.45 -10.13 -16.81
CA LEU A 124 6.07 -9.62 -15.49
C LEU A 124 7.22 -9.85 -14.52
N LYS A 125 7.75 -8.76 -13.94
CA LYS A 125 8.81 -8.78 -12.93
C LYS A 125 8.30 -8.27 -11.60
N MET A 126 8.46 -9.07 -10.56
CA MET A 126 8.05 -8.75 -9.19
C MET A 126 9.23 -8.89 -8.23
N ASP A 127 9.61 -7.83 -7.52
CA ASP A 127 10.68 -7.82 -6.51
C ASP A 127 10.18 -8.41 -5.17
N VAL A 128 9.74 -9.67 -5.19
CA VAL A 128 9.00 -10.31 -4.10
C VAL A 128 9.75 -11.41 -3.37
N LEU A 129 10.92 -11.83 -3.86
CA LEU A 129 11.71 -12.88 -3.25
C LEU A 129 12.59 -12.30 -2.12
N LEU A 130 11.94 -11.84 -1.08
CA LEU A 130 12.58 -11.21 0.09
C LEU A 130 13.43 -12.21 0.87
N ILE A 131 14.33 -11.69 1.72
CA ILE A 131 15.16 -12.54 2.60
C ILE A 131 14.32 -13.38 3.58
N ASN A 132 13.16 -12.89 3.98
CA ASN A 132 12.19 -13.55 4.86
C ASN A 132 11.07 -14.27 4.11
N ALA A 133 10.99 -14.20 2.77
CA ALA A 133 10.02 -14.96 1.99
C ALA A 133 10.38 -16.45 1.99
N ASP A 134 9.40 -17.33 2.16
CA ASP A 134 9.55 -18.78 2.11
C ASP A 134 8.90 -19.38 0.87
N LYS A 135 7.73 -18.88 0.48
CA LYS A 135 7.02 -19.32 -0.73
C LYS A 135 6.21 -18.20 -1.38
N VAL A 136 5.95 -18.38 -2.67
CA VAL A 136 5.01 -17.57 -3.45
C VAL A 136 3.93 -18.46 -4.01
N GLU A 137 2.68 -18.05 -3.81
CA GLU A 137 1.49 -18.73 -4.31
C GLU A 137 0.68 -17.80 -5.20
N THR A 138 -0.03 -18.36 -6.17
CA THR A 138 -0.97 -17.62 -7.03
C THR A 138 -2.35 -18.21 -6.98
N SER A 139 -3.36 -17.38 -7.16
CA SER A 139 -4.75 -17.80 -7.31
C SER A 139 -5.47 -16.96 -8.37
N SER A 140 -6.06 -17.61 -9.35
CA SER A 140 -6.95 -17.00 -10.36
C SER A 140 -8.42 -17.35 -10.16
N SER A 141 -8.73 -18.42 -9.43
CA SER A 141 -10.09 -18.97 -9.26
C SER A 141 -10.45 -19.30 -7.82
N GLY A 142 -9.64 -18.87 -6.85
CA GLY A 142 -9.84 -19.13 -5.42
C GLY A 142 -9.04 -20.30 -4.87
N GLU A 143 -8.47 -21.15 -5.72
CA GLU A 143 -7.52 -22.19 -5.32
C GLU A 143 -6.09 -21.64 -5.41
N TRP A 144 -5.28 -21.86 -4.37
CA TRP A 144 -3.90 -21.39 -4.30
C TRP A 144 -2.94 -22.45 -4.83
N THR A 145 -2.08 -22.04 -5.77
CA THR A 145 -1.05 -22.89 -6.37
C THR A 145 0.33 -22.28 -6.10
N GLU A 146 1.25 -23.09 -5.62
CA GLU A 146 2.62 -22.69 -5.34
C GLU A 146 3.40 -22.50 -6.65
N VAL A 147 4.05 -21.34 -6.81
CA VAL A 147 4.82 -20.99 -8.00
C VAL A 147 6.32 -20.86 -7.72
N TRP A 148 6.68 -20.63 -6.47
CA TRP A 148 8.08 -20.60 -6.01
C TRP A 148 8.16 -21.00 -4.55
N THR A 149 9.22 -21.71 -4.18
CA THR A 149 9.53 -22.09 -2.79
C THR A 149 11.02 -21.92 -2.55
N ARG A 150 11.37 -21.40 -1.37
CA ARG A 150 12.76 -21.29 -0.95
C ARG A 150 13.44 -22.66 -0.94
N GLY A 151 14.59 -22.75 -1.63
CA GLY A 151 15.38 -23.99 -1.74
C GLY A 151 14.94 -24.94 -2.86
N HIS A 152 13.76 -24.80 -3.45
CA HIS A 152 13.31 -25.57 -4.60
C HIS A 152 13.23 -24.73 -5.88
N GLY A 153 13.13 -23.38 -5.75
CA GLY A 153 13.00 -22.48 -6.88
C GLY A 153 11.59 -22.44 -7.47
N VAL A 154 11.52 -22.17 -8.77
CA VAL A 154 10.27 -21.98 -9.52
C VAL A 154 9.62 -23.30 -9.94
N SER A 155 8.28 -23.31 -10.05
CA SER A 155 7.48 -24.49 -10.38
C SER A 155 7.33 -24.76 -11.88
N SER A 156 7.79 -23.87 -12.76
CA SER A 156 7.60 -23.98 -14.21
C SER A 156 8.72 -23.30 -15.00
N ASP A 157 8.98 -23.76 -16.23
CA ASP A 157 10.02 -23.21 -17.12
C ASP A 157 9.73 -21.78 -17.60
N ARG A 158 8.49 -21.30 -17.46
CA ARG A 158 8.12 -19.93 -17.78
C ARG A 158 8.48 -18.94 -16.67
N LEU A 159 8.80 -19.45 -15.51
CA LEU A 159 9.18 -18.66 -14.35
C LEU A 159 10.70 -18.66 -14.20
N THR A 160 11.26 -17.56 -13.74
CA THR A 160 12.65 -17.46 -13.32
C THR A 160 12.75 -16.71 -12.00
N ASP A 161 13.70 -17.11 -11.15
CA ASP A 161 14.05 -16.48 -9.90
C ASP A 161 15.50 -16.02 -9.93
N SER A 162 15.70 -14.71 -9.96
CA SER A 162 17.04 -14.11 -9.93
C SER A 162 17.00 -12.75 -9.24
N ASP A 163 18.05 -12.42 -8.52
CA ASP A 163 18.25 -11.10 -7.89
C ASP A 163 17.06 -10.62 -7.04
N GLY A 164 16.43 -11.54 -6.30
CA GLY A 164 15.27 -11.22 -5.47
C GLY A 164 13.96 -11.03 -6.24
N LYS A 165 13.96 -11.36 -7.55
CA LYS A 165 12.80 -11.16 -8.43
C LYS A 165 12.21 -12.50 -8.88
N LEU A 166 10.89 -12.56 -8.85
CA LEU A 166 10.12 -13.57 -9.59
C LEU A 166 9.70 -12.96 -10.92
N THR A 167 10.13 -13.58 -12.04
CA THR A 167 9.79 -13.16 -13.39
C THR A 167 8.92 -14.20 -14.07
N ILE A 168 7.82 -13.76 -14.67
CA ILE A 168 6.98 -14.58 -15.56
C ILE A 168 7.28 -14.15 -16.99
N ASN A 169 7.84 -15.07 -17.78
CA ASN A 169 8.14 -14.83 -19.18
C ASN A 169 6.88 -15.05 -20.04
N GLU A 170 6.73 -14.23 -21.08
CA GLU A 170 5.58 -14.31 -22.01
C GLU A 170 4.24 -14.32 -21.27
N PHE A 171 3.99 -13.27 -20.50
CA PHE A 171 2.76 -13.11 -19.72
C PHE A 171 1.51 -13.34 -20.56
N THR A 172 0.56 -14.07 -20.02
CA THR A 172 -0.73 -14.37 -20.64
C THR A 172 -1.89 -14.08 -19.69
N VAL A 173 -3.11 -14.07 -20.20
CA VAL A 173 -4.33 -13.87 -19.40
C VAL A 173 -4.46 -14.93 -18.28
N THR A 174 -3.91 -16.13 -18.47
CA THR A 174 -3.93 -17.18 -17.44
C THR A 174 -3.01 -16.89 -16.25
N ASP A 175 -2.09 -15.96 -16.40
CA ASP A 175 -1.20 -15.51 -15.33
C ASP A 175 -1.80 -14.36 -14.50
N THR A 176 -2.97 -13.85 -14.89
CA THR A 176 -3.72 -12.87 -14.10
C THR A 176 -4.26 -13.50 -12.82
N GLY A 177 -4.34 -12.69 -11.76
CA GLY A 177 -4.84 -13.15 -10.48
C GLY A 177 -4.09 -12.50 -9.32
N THR A 178 -4.20 -13.10 -8.17
CA THR A 178 -3.54 -12.63 -6.95
C THR A 178 -2.34 -13.51 -6.64
N TYR A 179 -1.19 -12.87 -6.44
CA TYR A 179 0.04 -13.50 -5.96
C TYR A 179 0.25 -13.11 -4.51
N ARG A 180 0.55 -14.08 -3.64
CA ARG A 180 0.91 -13.81 -2.24
C ARG A 180 2.25 -14.42 -1.91
N VAL A 181 3.02 -13.67 -1.15
CA VAL A 181 4.31 -14.09 -0.61
C VAL A 181 4.13 -14.37 0.86
N LEU A 182 4.56 -15.54 1.29
CA LEU A 182 4.46 -15.98 2.68
C LEU A 182 5.85 -16.19 3.27
N ASP A 183 5.95 -15.95 4.58
CA ASP A 183 7.14 -16.32 5.34
C ASP A 183 7.11 -17.79 5.80
N SER A 184 8.12 -18.22 6.54
CA SER A 184 8.24 -19.59 7.06
C SER A 184 7.18 -19.95 8.12
N GLU A 185 6.49 -18.97 8.70
CA GLU A 185 5.37 -19.16 9.62
C GLU A 185 4.03 -19.27 8.87
N GLY A 186 4.03 -19.02 7.55
CA GLY A 186 2.82 -18.98 6.72
C GLY A 186 2.07 -17.65 6.76
N GLU A 187 2.69 -16.60 7.31
CA GLU A 187 2.13 -15.27 7.35
C GLU A 187 2.34 -14.54 6.02
N ILE A 188 1.34 -13.78 5.60
CA ILE A 188 1.40 -13.06 4.32
C ILE A 188 2.25 -11.79 4.48
N LEU A 189 3.34 -11.70 3.72
CA LEU A 189 4.20 -10.53 3.63
C LEU A 189 3.72 -9.55 2.56
N ILE A 190 3.39 -10.06 1.37
CA ILE A 190 3.05 -9.27 0.19
C ILE A 190 1.82 -9.88 -0.48
N THR A 191 0.98 -9.01 -1.04
CA THR A 191 -0.06 -9.40 -1.99
C THR A 191 0.03 -8.52 -3.22
N VAL A 192 0.16 -9.14 -4.40
CA VAL A 192 0.16 -8.45 -5.70
C VAL A 192 -1.03 -8.91 -6.52
N THR A 193 -1.87 -7.96 -6.93
CA THR A 193 -2.94 -8.22 -7.89
C THR A 193 -2.44 -7.93 -9.30
N VAL A 194 -2.43 -8.95 -10.16
CA VAL A 194 -1.94 -8.84 -11.53
C VAL A 194 -3.11 -8.89 -12.51
N THR A 195 -3.19 -7.88 -13.38
CA THR A 195 -4.22 -7.74 -14.40
C THR A 195 -3.62 -7.60 -15.79
N GLU A 196 -4.39 -7.95 -16.81
CA GLU A 196 -4.02 -7.68 -18.21
C GLU A 196 -4.20 -6.18 -18.51
N SER A 197 -3.14 -5.53 -18.99
CA SER A 197 -3.22 -4.18 -19.54
C SER A 197 -3.92 -4.19 -20.91
N LYS A 198 -5.16 -3.72 -20.95
CA LYS A 198 -5.85 -3.51 -22.21
C LYS A 198 -5.31 -2.24 -22.86
N GLU A 199 -4.75 -2.35 -24.08
CA GLU A 199 -4.51 -1.16 -24.89
C GLU A 199 -5.87 -0.46 -25.07
N LYS A 200 -5.98 0.81 -24.64
CA LYS A 200 -6.99 1.67 -25.22
C LYS A 200 -6.66 1.68 -26.73
N LEU A 201 -7.47 1.04 -27.53
CA LEU A 201 -7.58 1.36 -28.93
C LEU A 201 -7.97 2.85 -28.95
N ASP A 202 -6.96 3.72 -29.02
CA ASP A 202 -7.17 5.04 -29.56
C ASP A 202 -7.70 4.79 -30.95
N HIS A 203 -9.00 4.82 -31.05
CA HIS A 203 -9.70 4.88 -32.32
C HIS A 203 -9.18 6.18 -32.94
N LYS A 204 -8.05 6.08 -33.66
CA LYS A 204 -7.70 7.02 -34.72
C LYS A 204 -8.89 6.94 -35.64
N THR A 205 -9.88 7.77 -35.39
CA THR A 205 -10.88 8.11 -36.36
C THR A 205 -10.09 8.62 -37.53
N ASP A 206 -9.98 7.76 -38.52
CA ASP A 206 -9.47 8.10 -39.83
C ASP A 206 -10.31 9.30 -40.28
N ASP A 207 -9.67 10.47 -40.34
CA ASP A 207 -10.26 11.72 -40.82
C ASP A 207 -10.57 11.60 -42.30
N THR A 208 -11.51 10.71 -42.65
CA THR A 208 -12.08 10.62 -43.95
C THR A 208 -13.43 11.33 -43.92
N LYS A 209 -13.35 12.66 -44.14
CA LYS A 209 -14.44 13.50 -44.62
C LYS A 209 -15.76 13.51 -43.84
N GLN A 210 -15.73 14.12 -42.65
CA GLN A 210 -16.93 14.89 -42.26
C GLN A 210 -16.71 16.36 -42.65
N PRO A 211 -17.61 16.95 -43.45
CA PRO A 211 -17.58 18.38 -43.70
C PRO A 211 -17.90 19.04 -42.34
N THR A 212 -16.91 19.72 -41.81
CA THR A 212 -16.99 20.40 -40.53
C THR A 212 -18.17 21.34 -40.51
N VAL A 213 -19.05 21.23 -39.55
CA VAL A 213 -20.18 22.16 -39.23
C VAL A 213 -19.72 23.62 -39.24
N TRP A 214 -18.45 23.87 -39.01
CA TRP A 214 -17.79 25.17 -39.12
C TRP A 214 -17.78 25.80 -40.48
N HIS A 215 -17.88 24.99 -41.58
CA HIS A 215 -17.92 25.53 -42.94
C HIS A 215 -19.26 26.19 -43.24
N TRP A 216 -20.33 25.77 -42.59
CA TRP A 216 -21.65 26.37 -42.75
C TRP A 216 -21.81 27.65 -41.94
N ILE A 217 -21.08 27.82 -40.81
CA ILE A 217 -21.12 29.02 -39.95
C ILE A 217 -20.45 30.20 -40.64
N MET A 218 -19.45 29.97 -41.51
CA MET A 218 -18.79 31.02 -42.28
C MET A 218 -19.55 31.43 -43.57
N LEU A 219 -20.51 30.58 -44.06
CA LEU A 219 -21.33 30.92 -45.25
C LEU A 219 -22.62 31.68 -44.89
N VAL A 220 -23.04 31.59 -43.62
CA VAL A 220 -24.15 32.40 -43.12
C VAL A 220 -23.54 33.70 -42.57
N GLY A 221 -23.35 34.65 -43.45
CA GLY A 221 -22.65 35.91 -43.16
C GLY A 221 -23.16 36.67 -41.93
N PRO A 222 -22.46 37.73 -41.50
CA PRO A 222 -22.68 38.48 -40.25
C PRO A 222 -24.10 39.10 -40.12
N ASN A 223 -24.90 39.03 -41.14
CA ASN A 223 -26.25 39.60 -41.15
C ASN A 223 -27.30 38.87 -40.29
N VAL A 224 -27.11 37.56 -39.99
CA VAL A 224 -28.08 36.78 -39.21
C VAL A 224 -27.84 37.03 -37.70
N PHE A 225 -26.58 37.16 -37.28
CA PHE A 225 -26.28 37.52 -35.88
C PHE A 225 -26.71 38.92 -35.52
N GLY A 226 -26.56 39.84 -36.46
CA GLY A 226 -27.04 41.23 -36.25
C GLY A 226 -28.56 41.32 -36.12
N ALA A 227 -29.32 40.54 -36.91
CA ALA A 227 -30.77 40.50 -36.85
C ALA A 227 -31.32 39.90 -35.53
N LEU A 228 -30.67 38.83 -35.02
CA LEU A 228 -31.06 38.20 -33.75
C LEU A 228 -30.76 39.12 -32.56
N LEU A 229 -29.63 39.84 -32.58
CA LEU A 229 -29.27 40.79 -31.54
C LEU A 229 -30.23 42.03 -31.53
N ALA A 230 -30.63 42.51 -32.71
CA ALA A 230 -31.59 43.60 -32.83
C ALA A 230 -32.99 43.21 -32.34
N LEU A 231 -33.42 41.97 -32.58
CA LEU A 231 -34.66 41.42 -32.05
C LEU A 231 -34.64 41.28 -30.53
N ALA A 232 -33.53 40.81 -29.96
CA ALA A 232 -33.38 40.68 -28.52
C ALA A 232 -33.40 42.02 -27.81
N LEU A 233 -32.79 43.07 -28.37
CA LEU A 233 -32.78 44.41 -27.80
C LEU A 233 -34.13 45.11 -27.89
N ASN A 234 -34.99 44.77 -28.86
CA ASN A 234 -36.33 45.33 -28.97
C ASN A 234 -37.37 44.64 -28.09
N ILE A 235 -37.16 43.42 -27.71
CA ILE A 235 -38.09 42.67 -26.83
C ILE A 235 -37.79 42.90 -25.35
N TYR A 236 -36.56 43.21 -24.99
CA TYR A 236 -36.15 43.41 -23.60
C TYR A 236 -36.94 44.52 -22.84
N PRO A 237 -37.23 45.69 -23.41
CA PRO A 237 -38.03 46.70 -22.73
C PRO A 237 -39.52 46.34 -22.62
N LEU A 238 -40.03 45.44 -23.47
CA LEU A 238 -41.43 44.98 -23.41
C LEU A 238 -41.69 43.99 -22.27
N ILE A 239 -40.70 43.20 -21.92
CA ILE A 239 -40.79 42.19 -20.86
C ILE A 239 -40.66 42.85 -19.48
N MET A 240 -39.84 43.87 -19.35
CA MET A 240 -39.64 44.57 -18.04
C MET A 240 -40.81 45.42 -17.59
N ASN A 241 -41.74 45.79 -18.50
CA ASN A 241 -42.94 46.59 -18.16
C ASN A 241 -44.16 45.76 -17.78
N THR A 242 -44.05 44.40 -17.77
CA THR A 242 -45.18 43.53 -17.44
C THR A 242 -45.07 42.83 -16.08
N ILE A 243 -44.07 43.17 -15.25
CA ILE A 243 -43.96 42.65 -13.89
C ILE A 243 -44.66 43.63 -12.94
N PRO A 244 -45.84 43.31 -12.35
CA PRO A 244 -46.48 44.15 -11.31
C PRO A 244 -45.68 44.04 -10.01
N THR A 245 -45.47 45.14 -9.37
CA THR A 245 -44.91 45.31 -8.01
C THR A 245 -45.81 44.72 -6.95
#